data_8a686063307ecfdc52367645813141cf
#
_entry.id   8a686063307ecfdc52367645813141cf
#
_cell.length_a   1.000
_cell.length_b   1.000
_cell.length_c   1.000
_cell.angle_alpha   90.00
_cell.angle_beta   90.00
_cell.angle_gamma   90.00
#
_symmetry.space_group_name_H-M   'P 1'
#
loop_
_entity.id
_entity.type
_entity.pdbx_description
1 polymer ?
#
loop_
_entity_poly.entity_id
_entity_poly.type
_entity_poly.pdbx_seq_one_letter_code
_entity_poly.pdbx_strand_id
1 'polypeptide(L)'
;MFLPLPGRPPRDRARRRLAALVVGLMLTAAGVAGLGTADAAVLPGPLVYVADSGSGDVSVVDSGSDTRTSTVPVGGAPHGVAVSPDGAKAYVTDTDGGTVSVIDTAIGAVTATIPVGAVPYAVAVTPDGGRLYVTKLGDNTVSVIDTATRTVTATVAVGVRPVGVAVNPAGTQVYVTNDSDTNTLWVISTATDTVTSSTALPAHAFGVAFDPTGARAYVALVNGGSVAVVSTATGTVTALVPVGVAPHGVALSPDGTLVYVADYGSNTVSVISAATGTRGATVPAGSGPEAVAFNASGSRAYVTNTNSDTVTVIATATGTVASTVTVGSHPAGIAFAPPAADLGVTLTATGVPGLLNGRIDYTLTLTDNGPSPLTSATVTADLPPSATATSGACATAVGRVTCTVGALAAGASTTRAFSVPVGPLTLGLPYTVTAKRAASAPADTDPVNDTASRTCTVVTSLVITCR
;
A
#
# COMPACT_ATOMS: atom_id res chain seq x y z
N MET A 1 -62.87 32.76 -10.89
CA MET A 1 -63.41 32.62 -12.27
C MET A 1 -62.78 31.37 -12.86
N PHE A 2 -63.61 30.37 -12.95
CA PHE A 2 -63.64 29.07 -13.57
C PHE A 2 -62.49 28.63 -14.51
N LEU A 3 -61.97 27.45 -14.20
CA LEU A 3 -61.52 26.24 -14.94
C LEU A 3 -61.87 26.20 -16.48
N PRO A 4 -61.29 25.32 -17.33
CA PRO A 4 -60.97 23.88 -17.02
C PRO A 4 -59.73 23.27 -17.73
N LEU A 5 -59.36 22.07 -17.25
CA LEU A 5 -58.62 21.03 -17.95
C LEU A 5 -59.47 20.34 -19.03
N PRO A 6 -58.89 19.70 -20.08
CA PRO A 6 -59.07 18.27 -20.30
C PRO A 6 -57.79 17.58 -20.82
N GLY A 7 -57.55 16.29 -20.83
CA GLY A 7 -58.32 15.10 -20.80
C GLY A 7 -57.42 13.98 -21.36
N ARG A 8 -57.29 12.83 -20.67
CA ARG A 8 -56.76 11.57 -21.25
C ARG A 8 -57.87 10.93 -22.11
N PRO A 9 -57.54 10.13 -23.13
CA PRO A 9 -57.50 8.69 -23.10
C PRO A 9 -56.73 7.99 -24.25
N PRO A 10 -56.85 6.68 -24.59
CA PRO A 10 -56.90 5.50 -23.77
C PRO A 10 -55.90 4.39 -24.21
N ARG A 11 -55.89 3.32 -23.41
CA ARG A 11 -55.21 2.05 -23.66
C ARG A 11 -55.87 1.30 -24.84
N ASP A 12 -55.04 0.55 -25.61
CA ASP A 12 -55.57 -0.64 -26.26
C ASP A 12 -54.58 -1.84 -26.16
N ARG A 13 -55.23 -3.01 -26.07
CA ARG A 13 -54.62 -4.31 -25.71
C ARG A 13 -54.42 -5.18 -26.96
N ALA A 14 -53.43 -6.01 -26.87
CA ALA A 14 -53.35 -7.39 -27.31
C ALA A 14 -53.25 -7.67 -28.85
N ARG A 15 -52.19 -8.43 -29.18
CA ARG A 15 -52.38 -9.82 -29.69
C ARG A 15 -51.01 -10.54 -29.82
N ARG A 16 -50.99 -11.69 -29.20
CA ARG A 16 -49.99 -12.76 -29.37
C ARG A 16 -50.04 -13.31 -30.80
N ARG A 17 -48.89 -13.72 -31.35
CA ARG A 17 -48.82 -14.93 -32.22
C ARG A 17 -47.40 -15.53 -32.17
N LEU A 18 -47.32 -16.78 -31.81
CA LEU A 18 -46.24 -17.77 -32.02
C LEU A 18 -46.11 -18.14 -33.51
N ALA A 19 -44.90 -18.42 -33.96
CA ALA A 19 -44.56 -19.43 -35.01
C ALA A 19 -43.00 -19.50 -35.02
N ALA A 20 -42.39 -20.56 -34.53
CA ALA A 20 -42.04 -21.84 -35.15
C ALA A 20 -40.82 -21.81 -36.07
N LEU A 21 -39.75 -22.33 -35.57
CA LEU A 21 -38.64 -23.21 -36.02
C LEU A 21 -38.48 -23.42 -37.53
N VAL A 22 -37.29 -23.09 -38.08
CA VAL A 22 -36.66 -23.85 -39.17
C VAL A 22 -35.15 -23.88 -38.94
N VAL A 23 -34.61 -25.10 -38.82
CA VAL A 23 -33.20 -25.44 -38.79
C VAL A 23 -32.66 -25.37 -40.23
N GLY A 24 -31.60 -24.61 -40.45
CA GLY A 24 -30.86 -24.58 -41.68
C GLY A 24 -29.34 -24.56 -41.41
N LEU A 25 -28.73 -25.74 -41.51
CA LEU A 25 -27.28 -25.93 -41.42
C LEU A 25 -26.62 -25.46 -42.74
N MET A 26 -25.89 -24.33 -42.70
CA MET A 26 -24.93 -23.99 -43.75
C MET A 26 -23.55 -23.85 -43.17
N LEU A 27 -22.67 -24.80 -43.52
CA LEU A 27 -21.23 -24.66 -43.37
C LEU A 27 -20.75 -23.56 -44.36
N THR A 28 -20.26 -22.45 -43.83
CA THR A 28 -19.39 -21.57 -44.61
C THR A 28 -18.06 -21.44 -43.86
N ALA A 29 -16.97 -21.65 -44.63
CA ALA A 29 -15.61 -21.51 -44.17
C ALA A 29 -15.39 -20.12 -43.55
N ALA A 30 -15.17 -20.06 -42.24
CA ALA A 30 -14.74 -18.86 -41.56
C ALA A 30 -13.24 -18.71 -41.71
N GLY A 31 -12.84 -17.61 -42.32
CA GLY A 31 -11.47 -17.17 -42.37
C GLY A 31 -10.88 -17.02 -40.96
N VAL A 32 -9.57 -17.29 -40.87
CA VAL A 32 -8.75 -17.06 -39.69
C VAL A 32 -8.84 -15.57 -39.37
N ALA A 33 -9.74 -15.18 -38.45
CA ALA A 33 -9.70 -13.87 -37.84
C ALA A 33 -8.45 -13.82 -36.94
N GLY A 34 -7.59 -12.85 -37.17
CA GLY A 34 -6.37 -12.64 -36.42
C GLY A 34 -6.64 -12.68 -34.91
N LEU A 35 -5.78 -13.41 -34.21
CA LEU A 35 -5.64 -13.28 -32.77
C LEU A 35 -5.27 -11.83 -32.51
N GLY A 36 -6.25 -11.02 -32.13
CA GLY A 36 -6.00 -9.74 -31.50
C GLY A 36 -5.08 -10.03 -30.32
N THR A 37 -3.93 -9.38 -30.30
CA THR A 37 -3.10 -9.30 -29.10
C THR A 37 -4.04 -8.83 -28.00
N ALA A 38 -4.29 -9.71 -27.02
CA ALA A 38 -4.90 -9.25 -25.76
C ALA A 38 -3.99 -8.12 -25.31
N ASP A 39 -4.52 -6.90 -25.26
CA ASP A 39 -3.87 -5.83 -24.53
C ASP A 39 -3.56 -6.41 -23.15
N ALA A 40 -2.28 -6.54 -22.85
CA ALA A 40 -1.87 -6.88 -21.51
C ALA A 40 -2.52 -5.82 -20.62
N ALA A 41 -3.46 -6.22 -19.76
CA ALA A 41 -4.04 -5.32 -18.79
C ALA A 41 -2.85 -4.70 -18.05
N VAL A 42 -2.67 -3.38 -18.20
CA VAL A 42 -1.65 -2.67 -17.44
C VAL A 42 -2.05 -2.85 -16.00
N LEU A 43 -1.27 -3.62 -15.24
CA LEU A 43 -1.50 -3.75 -13.81
C LEU A 43 -1.50 -2.34 -13.21
N PRO A 44 -2.47 -2.01 -12.35
CA PRO A 44 -2.51 -0.70 -11.72
C PRO A 44 -1.16 -0.46 -11.02
N GLY A 45 -0.61 0.74 -11.19
CA GLY A 45 0.59 1.16 -10.48
C GLY A 45 0.37 1.20 -8.97
N PRO A 46 1.43 1.37 -8.17
CA PRO A 46 1.27 1.56 -6.73
C PRO A 46 0.28 2.68 -6.43
N LEU A 47 -0.64 2.44 -5.50
CA LEU A 47 -1.71 3.36 -5.19
C LEU A 47 -1.23 4.47 -4.25
N VAL A 48 -1.77 5.66 -4.44
CA VAL A 48 -1.56 6.84 -3.59
C VAL A 48 -2.89 7.18 -2.92
N TYR A 49 -2.86 7.33 -1.62
CA TYR A 49 -4.01 7.71 -0.81
C TYR A 49 -3.88 9.17 -0.41
N VAL A 50 -4.88 9.98 -0.73
CA VAL A 50 -4.94 11.42 -0.46
C VAL A 50 -6.15 11.71 0.42
N ALA A 51 -5.93 12.27 1.60
CA ALA A 51 -7.01 12.66 2.49
C ALA A 51 -7.59 14.01 2.02
N ASP A 52 -8.85 14.03 1.63
CA ASP A 52 -9.55 15.20 1.09
C ASP A 52 -10.46 15.79 2.18
N SER A 53 -9.91 16.73 2.97
CA SER A 53 -10.54 17.23 4.21
C SER A 53 -11.86 17.95 3.98
N GLY A 54 -12.04 18.57 2.82
CA GLY A 54 -13.27 19.30 2.49
C GLY A 54 -14.37 18.42 1.93
N SER A 55 -14.05 17.27 1.30
CA SER A 55 -15.05 16.33 0.75
C SER A 55 -15.35 15.16 1.68
N GLY A 56 -14.58 14.95 2.76
CA GLY A 56 -14.83 13.88 3.74
C GLY A 56 -14.50 12.48 3.22
N ASP A 57 -13.60 12.38 2.27
CA ASP A 57 -13.21 11.12 1.63
C ASP A 57 -11.68 11.01 1.45
N VAL A 58 -11.25 9.89 0.92
CA VAL A 58 -9.87 9.64 0.48
C VAL A 58 -9.89 9.39 -1.01
N SER A 59 -9.20 10.22 -1.78
CA SER A 59 -8.94 9.93 -3.20
C SER A 59 -7.86 8.86 -3.32
N VAL A 60 -8.13 7.85 -4.16
CA VAL A 60 -7.16 6.80 -4.52
C VAL A 60 -6.66 7.09 -5.94
N VAL A 61 -5.35 7.32 -6.06
CA VAL A 61 -4.70 7.68 -7.32
C VAL A 61 -3.77 6.55 -7.74
N ASP A 62 -3.88 6.11 -8.98
CA ASP A 62 -2.94 5.19 -9.61
C ASP A 62 -1.70 5.96 -10.07
N SER A 63 -0.53 5.65 -9.51
CA SER A 63 0.72 6.33 -9.83
C SER A 63 1.34 5.89 -11.17
N GLY A 64 0.85 4.84 -11.79
CA GLY A 64 1.26 4.41 -13.13
C GLY A 64 0.65 5.28 -14.22
N SER A 65 -0.62 5.63 -14.06
CA SER A 65 -1.39 6.46 -15.00
C SER A 65 -1.55 7.93 -14.55
N ASP A 66 -1.19 8.27 -13.31
CA ASP A 66 -1.45 9.57 -12.66
C ASP A 66 -2.94 9.96 -12.72
N THR A 67 -3.83 9.00 -12.47
CA THR A 67 -5.28 9.25 -12.48
C THR A 67 -5.93 8.82 -11.17
N ARG A 68 -6.94 9.58 -10.73
CA ARG A 68 -7.81 9.15 -9.61
C ARG A 68 -8.70 8.01 -10.08
N THR A 69 -8.57 6.85 -9.42
CA THR A 69 -9.31 5.63 -9.78
C THR A 69 -10.57 5.43 -8.94
N SER A 70 -10.56 5.87 -7.70
CA SER A 70 -11.71 5.75 -6.79
C SER A 70 -11.66 6.76 -5.65
N THR A 71 -12.72 6.79 -4.85
CA THR A 71 -12.81 7.53 -3.59
C THR A 71 -13.36 6.63 -2.50
N VAL A 72 -12.88 6.80 -1.26
CA VAL A 72 -13.32 6.05 -0.09
C VAL A 72 -13.86 7.02 0.95
N PRO A 73 -15.17 7.03 1.23
CA PRO A 73 -15.73 7.87 2.29
C PRO A 73 -15.19 7.47 3.67
N VAL A 74 -14.70 8.41 4.47
CA VAL A 74 -14.05 8.14 5.77
C VAL A 74 -14.60 8.95 6.93
N GLY A 75 -15.35 10.05 6.67
CA GLY A 75 -15.91 10.90 7.73
C GLY A 75 -15.65 12.39 7.50
N GLY A 76 -15.84 13.19 8.53
CA GLY A 76 -16.01 14.63 8.45
C GLY A 76 -14.86 15.40 7.79
N ALA A 77 -13.66 15.36 8.36
CA ALA A 77 -12.51 16.11 7.85
C ALA A 77 -11.24 15.27 7.94
N PRO A 78 -11.03 14.33 7.00
CA PRO A 78 -9.82 13.52 6.98
C PRO A 78 -8.59 14.41 6.75
N HIS A 79 -7.51 14.15 7.52
CA HIS A 79 -6.31 14.98 7.42
C HIS A 79 -5.04 14.15 7.21
N GLY A 80 -4.58 13.40 8.20
CA GLY A 80 -3.40 12.55 8.08
C GLY A 80 -3.72 11.21 7.44
N VAL A 81 -2.83 10.69 6.62
CA VAL A 81 -2.93 9.33 6.07
C VAL A 81 -1.58 8.62 6.17
N ALA A 82 -1.62 7.35 6.56
CA ALA A 82 -0.46 6.44 6.54
C ALA A 82 -0.88 5.07 6.02
N VAL A 83 0.00 4.40 5.29
CA VAL A 83 -0.23 3.04 4.78
C VAL A 83 0.66 2.07 5.53
N SER A 84 0.12 0.90 5.88
CA SER A 84 0.89 -0.16 6.54
C SER A 84 2.05 -0.63 5.65
N PRO A 85 3.17 -1.10 6.25
CA PRO A 85 4.35 -1.52 5.48
C PRO A 85 4.09 -2.67 4.50
N ASP A 86 3.07 -3.50 4.77
CA ASP A 86 2.61 -4.57 3.86
C ASP A 86 1.63 -4.08 2.79
N GLY A 87 1.28 -2.79 2.80
CA GLY A 87 0.32 -2.20 1.88
C GLY A 87 -1.15 -2.59 2.10
N ALA A 88 -1.45 -3.45 3.07
CA ALA A 88 -2.79 -4.03 3.22
C ALA A 88 -3.81 -3.07 3.85
N LYS A 89 -3.36 -2.05 4.59
CA LYS A 89 -4.23 -1.10 5.29
C LYS A 89 -3.77 0.33 5.07
N ALA A 90 -4.72 1.25 4.91
CA ALA A 90 -4.49 2.68 5.05
C ALA A 90 -5.24 3.19 6.29
N TYR A 91 -4.56 4.05 7.05
CA TYR A 91 -5.06 4.65 8.28
C TYR A 91 -5.24 6.15 8.07
N VAL A 92 -6.43 6.66 8.34
CA VAL A 92 -6.80 8.04 8.05
C VAL A 92 -7.39 8.68 9.29
N THR A 93 -6.83 9.81 9.71
CA THR A 93 -7.38 10.60 10.83
C THR A 93 -8.60 11.39 10.36
N ASP A 94 -9.68 11.36 11.14
CA ASP A 94 -10.85 12.21 10.96
C ASP A 94 -10.88 13.26 12.09
N THR A 95 -10.50 14.49 11.74
CA THR A 95 -10.33 15.57 12.74
C THR A 95 -11.64 15.96 13.40
N ASP A 96 -12.76 15.95 12.69
CA ASP A 96 -14.08 16.29 13.22
C ASP A 96 -14.70 15.11 13.98
N GLY A 97 -14.48 13.89 13.50
CA GLY A 97 -15.01 12.68 14.12
C GLY A 97 -14.25 12.21 15.36
N GLY A 98 -13.02 12.69 15.59
CA GLY A 98 -12.16 12.22 16.68
C GLY A 98 -11.74 10.76 16.54
N THR A 99 -11.56 10.27 15.31
CA THR A 99 -11.33 8.86 15.00
C THR A 99 -10.18 8.64 14.03
N VAL A 100 -9.76 7.39 13.91
CA VAL A 100 -8.92 6.88 12.81
C VAL A 100 -9.72 5.84 12.05
N SER A 101 -9.95 6.09 10.76
CA SER A 101 -10.55 5.12 9.84
C SER A 101 -9.50 4.15 9.33
N VAL A 102 -9.82 2.85 9.28
CA VAL A 102 -8.99 1.78 8.75
C VAL A 102 -9.57 1.32 7.42
N ILE A 103 -8.89 1.63 6.34
CA ILE A 103 -9.26 1.22 4.98
C ILE A 103 -8.53 -0.08 4.66
N ASP A 104 -9.25 -1.07 4.18
CA ASP A 104 -8.67 -2.24 3.52
C ASP A 104 -8.34 -1.88 2.07
N THR A 105 -7.07 -1.96 1.71
CA THR A 105 -6.59 -1.49 0.41
C THR A 105 -7.00 -2.39 -0.74
N ALA A 106 -7.21 -3.69 -0.47
CA ALA A 106 -7.62 -4.67 -1.49
C ALA A 106 -9.06 -4.48 -1.95
N ILE A 107 -9.95 -4.05 -1.04
CA ILE A 107 -11.38 -3.83 -1.36
C ILE A 107 -11.74 -2.35 -1.46
N GLY A 108 -10.82 -1.42 -1.12
CA GLY A 108 -11.03 0.01 -1.17
C GLY A 108 -12.16 0.50 -0.25
N ALA A 109 -12.28 -0.06 0.95
CA ALA A 109 -13.38 0.26 1.87
C ALA A 109 -12.92 0.37 3.33
N VAL A 110 -13.60 1.21 4.12
CA VAL A 110 -13.40 1.29 5.57
C VAL A 110 -13.90 0.00 6.23
N THR A 111 -13.03 -0.66 6.98
CA THR A 111 -13.32 -1.91 7.71
C THR A 111 -13.40 -1.72 9.22
N ALA A 112 -12.91 -0.61 9.73
CA ALA A 112 -12.99 -0.25 11.14
C ALA A 112 -12.82 1.25 11.33
N THR A 113 -13.34 1.76 12.45
CA THR A 113 -13.13 3.13 12.92
C THR A 113 -12.71 3.06 14.39
N ILE A 114 -11.59 3.71 14.74
CA ILE A 114 -10.98 3.67 16.06
C ILE A 114 -11.15 5.03 16.73
N PRO A 115 -11.89 5.14 17.82
CA PRO A 115 -12.00 6.40 18.60
C PRO A 115 -10.63 6.74 19.24
N VAL A 116 -10.15 7.97 19.05
CA VAL A 116 -8.83 8.40 19.55
C VAL A 116 -8.88 9.67 20.40
N GLY A 117 -9.94 10.49 20.31
CA GLY A 117 -10.10 11.73 21.06
C GLY A 117 -10.10 12.97 20.16
N ALA A 118 -9.99 14.16 20.73
CA ALA A 118 -10.27 15.40 20.03
C ALA A 118 -9.21 15.79 19.00
N VAL A 119 -9.68 16.07 17.80
CA VAL A 119 -8.93 16.65 16.67
C VAL A 119 -7.65 15.85 16.36
N PRO A 120 -7.75 14.53 15.98
CA PRO A 120 -6.61 13.79 15.49
C PRO A 120 -6.15 14.42 14.18
N TYR A 121 -4.83 14.65 14.05
CA TYR A 121 -4.29 15.42 12.93
C TYR A 121 -3.42 14.59 12.02
N ALA A 122 -2.25 14.18 12.48
CA ALA A 122 -1.34 13.32 11.71
C ALA A 122 -1.27 11.91 12.28
N VAL A 123 -0.90 10.95 11.44
CA VAL A 123 -0.72 9.55 11.80
C VAL A 123 0.56 9.01 11.18
N ALA A 124 1.31 8.22 11.95
CA ALA A 124 2.46 7.47 11.47
C ALA A 124 2.37 6.00 11.95
N VAL A 125 2.75 5.07 11.08
CA VAL A 125 2.81 3.64 11.37
C VAL A 125 4.26 3.24 11.65
N THR A 126 4.46 2.29 12.57
CA THR A 126 5.79 1.72 12.82
C THR A 126 6.25 0.84 11.66
N PRO A 127 7.57 0.70 11.40
CA PRO A 127 8.10 -0.11 10.31
C PRO A 127 7.70 -1.59 10.35
N ASP A 128 7.35 -2.13 11.52
CA ASP A 128 6.81 -3.48 11.69
C ASP A 128 5.29 -3.55 11.48
N GLY A 129 4.62 -2.41 11.26
CA GLY A 129 3.18 -2.31 11.09
C GLY A 129 2.37 -2.50 12.37
N GLY A 130 3.02 -2.73 13.53
CA GLY A 130 2.35 -3.14 14.77
C GLY A 130 1.65 -2.00 15.51
N ARG A 131 2.07 -0.74 15.31
CA ARG A 131 1.52 0.41 16.04
C ARG A 131 1.31 1.63 15.16
N LEU A 132 0.32 2.46 15.55
CA LEU A 132 0.13 3.81 15.03
C LEU A 132 0.38 4.82 16.13
N TYR A 133 0.97 5.94 15.74
CA TYR A 133 1.09 7.13 16.57
C TYR A 133 0.28 8.25 15.93
N VAL A 134 -0.70 8.78 16.68
CA VAL A 134 -1.67 9.77 16.19
C VAL A 134 -1.58 11.03 17.03
N THR A 135 -1.19 12.13 16.44
CA THR A 135 -1.21 13.44 17.11
C THR A 135 -2.63 13.92 17.30
N LYS A 136 -2.94 14.42 18.51
CA LYS A 136 -4.23 15.01 18.84
C LYS A 136 -4.05 16.48 19.18
N LEU A 137 -4.34 17.32 18.20
CA LEU A 137 -4.16 18.76 18.29
C LEU A 137 -5.04 19.38 19.39
N GLY A 138 -6.24 18.82 19.61
CA GLY A 138 -7.18 19.29 20.63
C GLY A 138 -6.82 18.86 22.06
N ASP A 139 -6.14 17.72 22.22
CA ASP A 139 -5.84 17.12 23.53
C ASP A 139 -4.39 17.36 23.99
N ASN A 140 -3.51 17.88 23.12
CA ASN A 140 -2.08 18.03 23.36
C ASN A 140 -1.37 16.71 23.70
N THR A 141 -1.81 15.63 23.06
CA THR A 141 -1.29 14.28 23.30
C THR A 141 -1.08 13.54 21.98
N VAL A 142 -0.38 12.41 22.07
CA VAL A 142 -0.28 11.39 21.02
C VAL A 142 -0.97 10.12 21.49
N SER A 143 -1.92 9.60 20.72
CA SER A 143 -2.48 8.26 20.93
C SER A 143 -1.60 7.20 20.31
N VAL A 144 -1.33 6.13 21.05
CA VAL A 144 -0.67 4.92 20.55
C VAL A 144 -1.73 3.85 20.35
N ILE A 145 -1.80 3.29 19.15
CA ILE A 145 -2.82 2.30 18.77
C ILE A 145 -2.11 1.01 18.38
N ASP A 146 -2.54 -0.10 18.93
CA ASP A 146 -2.17 -1.44 18.45
C ASP A 146 -3.01 -1.77 17.21
N THR A 147 -2.35 -2.08 16.08
CA THR A 147 -3.00 -2.27 14.79
C THR A 147 -3.76 -3.59 14.70
N ALA A 148 -3.33 -4.62 15.43
CA ALA A 148 -3.98 -5.94 15.41
C ALA A 148 -5.28 -5.92 16.20
N THR A 149 -5.28 -5.32 17.40
CA THR A 149 -6.46 -5.19 18.26
C THR A 149 -7.33 -3.99 17.91
N ARG A 150 -6.75 -2.99 17.19
CA ARG A 150 -7.42 -1.72 16.84
C ARG A 150 -7.87 -0.93 18.06
N THR A 151 -7.05 -0.93 19.10
CA THR A 151 -7.35 -0.24 20.36
C THR A 151 -6.24 0.74 20.72
N VAL A 152 -6.61 1.85 21.38
CA VAL A 152 -5.64 2.77 21.98
C VAL A 152 -5.03 2.09 23.20
N THR A 153 -3.72 1.88 23.17
CA THR A 153 -2.95 1.22 24.25
C THR A 153 -2.28 2.22 25.18
N ALA A 154 -1.96 3.42 24.68
CA ALA A 154 -1.37 4.49 25.47
C ALA A 154 -1.78 5.86 24.95
N THR A 155 -1.72 6.86 25.84
CA THR A 155 -1.86 8.28 25.50
C THR A 155 -0.69 9.02 26.12
N VAL A 156 0.14 9.64 25.27
CA VAL A 156 1.40 10.28 25.65
C VAL A 156 1.20 11.81 25.63
N ALA A 157 1.42 12.47 26.75
CA ALA A 157 1.40 13.93 26.81
C ALA A 157 2.64 14.49 26.09
N VAL A 158 2.41 15.45 25.19
CA VAL A 158 3.45 16.17 24.43
C VAL A 158 3.18 17.67 24.54
N GLY A 159 3.88 18.50 23.78
CA GLY A 159 3.63 19.95 23.80
C GLY A 159 2.26 20.34 23.25
N VAL A 160 1.99 21.64 23.31
CA VAL A 160 0.71 22.21 22.87
C VAL A 160 0.59 22.10 21.34
N ARG A 161 -0.62 21.73 20.85
CA ARG A 161 -0.97 21.60 19.42
C ARG A 161 0.00 20.70 18.64
N PRO A 162 0.13 19.40 18.99
CA PRO A 162 0.95 18.48 18.19
C PRO A 162 0.36 18.31 16.79
N VAL A 163 1.17 18.51 15.78
CA VAL A 163 0.80 18.47 14.34
C VAL A 163 1.49 17.35 13.60
N GLY A 164 2.78 17.41 13.37
CA GLY A 164 3.54 16.38 12.64
C GLY A 164 3.95 15.23 13.54
N VAL A 165 4.01 14.03 12.95
CA VAL A 165 4.52 12.82 13.60
C VAL A 165 5.26 11.96 12.60
N ALA A 166 6.43 11.44 12.99
CA ALA A 166 7.19 10.47 12.21
C ALA A 166 7.84 9.44 13.11
N VAL A 167 7.86 8.18 12.66
CA VAL A 167 8.61 7.09 13.30
C VAL A 167 9.96 6.97 12.61
N ASN A 168 11.04 6.81 13.36
CA ASN A 168 12.35 6.60 12.75
C ASN A 168 12.42 5.22 12.04
N PRO A 169 13.32 5.05 11.05
CA PRO A 169 13.41 3.80 10.28
C PRO A 169 13.67 2.54 11.13
N ALA A 170 14.32 2.68 12.29
CA ALA A 170 14.54 1.58 13.23
C ALA A 170 13.29 1.21 14.06
N GLY A 171 12.22 2.01 13.99
CA GLY A 171 10.99 1.80 14.76
C GLY A 171 11.13 2.05 16.27
N THR A 172 12.22 2.70 16.71
CA THR A 172 12.57 2.86 18.15
C THR A 172 12.16 4.20 18.73
N GLN A 173 11.95 5.21 17.90
CA GLN A 173 11.64 6.58 18.30
C GLN A 173 10.56 7.18 17.41
N VAL A 174 9.73 8.02 18.01
CA VAL A 174 8.72 8.84 17.33
C VAL A 174 9.02 10.30 17.61
N TYR A 175 9.11 11.08 16.55
CA TYR A 175 9.30 12.53 16.62
C TYR A 175 7.96 13.21 16.39
N VAL A 176 7.66 14.19 17.27
CA VAL A 176 6.39 14.96 17.27
C VAL A 176 6.70 16.43 17.24
N THR A 177 6.17 17.13 16.26
CA THR A 177 6.26 18.60 16.16
C THR A 177 5.02 19.27 16.73
N ASN A 178 5.19 20.48 17.21
CA ASN A 178 4.13 21.28 17.80
C ASN A 178 4.00 22.62 17.06
N ASP A 179 2.77 22.96 16.65
CA ASP A 179 2.42 24.25 16.06
C ASP A 179 2.06 25.23 17.20
N SER A 180 3.07 25.67 17.93
CA SER A 180 2.88 26.54 19.09
C SER A 180 4.14 27.36 19.38
N ASP A 181 4.01 28.43 20.12
CA ASP A 181 5.12 29.32 20.54
C ASP A 181 6.20 28.61 21.39
N THR A 182 5.96 27.37 21.84
CA THR A 182 6.96 26.58 22.54
C THR A 182 8.04 26.04 21.62
N ASN A 183 7.79 26.01 20.31
CA ASN A 183 8.78 25.64 19.27
C ASN A 183 9.59 24.39 19.63
N THR A 184 8.92 23.29 19.94
CA THR A 184 9.58 22.10 20.48
C THR A 184 9.33 20.87 19.61
N LEU A 185 10.37 20.10 19.38
CA LEU A 185 10.32 18.76 18.83
C LEU A 185 10.39 17.74 19.98
N TRP A 186 9.39 16.90 20.14
CA TRP A 186 9.32 15.89 21.19
C TRP A 186 9.74 14.53 20.65
N VAL A 187 10.42 13.75 21.49
CA VAL A 187 10.87 12.40 21.16
C VAL A 187 10.23 11.40 22.12
N ILE A 188 9.47 10.45 21.57
CA ILE A 188 8.82 9.35 22.29
C ILE A 188 9.60 8.07 22.01
N SER A 189 9.90 7.26 23.06
CA SER A 189 10.41 5.91 22.90
C SER A 189 9.27 4.95 22.58
N THR A 190 9.39 4.16 21.52
CA THR A 190 8.40 3.13 21.19
C THR A 190 8.43 1.94 22.12
N ALA A 191 9.53 1.73 22.83
CA ALA A 191 9.64 0.62 23.80
C ALA A 191 8.84 0.87 25.08
N THR A 192 8.65 2.15 25.47
CA THR A 192 8.01 2.52 26.75
C THR A 192 6.77 3.38 26.54
N ASP A 193 6.53 3.89 25.32
CA ASP A 193 5.48 4.86 24.98
C ASP A 193 5.53 6.11 25.89
N THR A 194 6.74 6.60 26.17
CA THR A 194 6.97 7.79 26.99
C THR A 194 7.90 8.78 26.29
N VAL A 195 7.75 10.05 26.62
CA VAL A 195 8.69 11.10 26.17
C VAL A 195 10.05 10.87 26.82
N THR A 196 11.09 10.82 26.00
CA THR A 196 12.49 10.64 26.44
C THR A 196 13.31 11.91 26.37
N SER A 197 12.99 12.80 25.45
CA SER A 197 13.69 14.06 25.28
C SER A 197 12.85 15.07 24.47
N SER A 198 13.33 16.32 24.44
CA SER A 198 12.78 17.34 23.57
C SER A 198 13.91 18.24 23.06
N THR A 199 13.72 18.81 21.86
CA THR A 199 14.66 19.73 21.22
C THR A 199 13.98 21.07 20.98
N ALA A 200 14.57 22.15 21.44
CA ALA A 200 14.08 23.50 21.11
C ALA A 200 14.35 23.81 19.64
N LEU A 201 13.35 24.31 18.96
CA LEU A 201 13.41 24.73 17.57
C LEU A 201 13.34 26.26 17.48
N PRO A 202 13.91 26.88 16.43
CA PRO A 202 13.93 28.35 16.34
C PRO A 202 12.62 28.98 15.88
N ALA A 203 11.65 28.18 15.40
CA ALA A 203 10.34 28.64 14.94
C ALA A 203 9.29 27.51 15.02
N HIS A 204 8.01 27.84 14.77
CA HIS A 204 6.90 26.91 14.75
C HIS A 204 7.16 25.75 13.78
N ALA A 205 7.05 24.53 14.25
CA ALA A 205 7.31 23.33 13.48
C ALA A 205 6.02 22.69 12.97
N PHE A 206 6.03 22.15 11.75
CA PHE A 206 4.90 21.46 11.16
C PHE A 206 5.27 20.01 10.75
N GLY A 207 5.70 19.78 9.55
CA GLY A 207 6.10 18.45 9.07
C GLY A 207 7.45 18.01 9.64
N VAL A 208 7.61 16.69 9.84
CA VAL A 208 8.87 16.06 10.22
C VAL A 208 9.07 14.77 9.44
N ALA A 209 10.29 14.52 8.96
CA ALA A 209 10.67 13.29 8.26
C ALA A 209 12.12 12.91 8.63
N PHE A 210 12.39 11.60 8.62
CA PHE A 210 13.74 11.06 8.84
C PHE A 210 14.45 10.77 7.51
N ASP A 211 15.76 10.83 7.51
CA ASP A 211 16.55 10.21 6.46
C ASP A 211 16.44 8.66 6.57
N PRO A 212 16.71 7.91 5.48
CA PRO A 212 16.57 6.45 5.50
C PRO A 212 17.49 5.74 6.51
N THR A 213 18.56 6.39 6.95
CA THR A 213 19.46 5.85 7.98
C THR A 213 18.96 6.13 9.41
N GLY A 214 18.00 7.05 9.56
CA GLY A 214 17.54 7.55 10.85
C GLY A 214 18.53 8.43 11.59
N ALA A 215 19.64 8.85 10.95
CA ALA A 215 20.65 9.69 11.58
C ALA A 215 20.26 11.17 11.65
N ARG A 216 19.35 11.60 10.80
CA ARG A 216 18.86 12.99 10.73
C ARG A 216 17.35 13.02 10.64
N ALA A 217 16.75 14.01 11.30
CA ALA A 217 15.37 14.41 11.10
C ALA A 217 15.34 15.80 10.45
N TYR A 218 14.41 16.02 9.53
CA TYR A 218 14.17 17.27 8.84
C TYR A 218 12.81 17.80 9.29
N VAL A 219 12.79 19.03 9.77
CA VAL A 219 11.61 19.66 10.38
C VAL A 219 11.29 20.96 9.64
N ALA A 220 10.12 21.07 9.06
CA ALA A 220 9.63 22.29 8.42
C ALA A 220 9.27 23.33 9.48
N LEU A 221 9.80 24.54 9.34
CA LEU A 221 9.62 25.66 10.27
C LEU A 221 8.75 26.74 9.61
N VAL A 222 7.45 26.73 9.90
CA VAL A 222 6.43 27.53 9.20
C VAL A 222 6.75 29.03 9.21
N ASN A 223 6.96 29.60 10.38
CA ASN A 223 7.24 31.05 10.53
C ASN A 223 8.71 31.39 10.24
N GLY A 224 9.57 30.38 10.11
CA GLY A 224 11.01 30.56 9.85
C GLY A 224 11.40 30.52 8.38
N GLY A 225 10.50 30.09 7.47
CA GLY A 225 10.80 29.90 6.04
C GLY A 225 12.05 29.01 5.84
N SER A 226 12.20 27.98 6.67
CA SER A 226 13.39 27.13 6.69
C SER A 226 13.04 25.69 7.12
N VAL A 227 13.98 24.78 6.86
CA VAL A 227 13.98 23.41 7.39
C VAL A 227 15.10 23.29 8.41
N ALA A 228 14.78 22.84 9.62
CA ALA A 228 15.77 22.47 10.61
C ALA A 228 16.25 21.03 10.36
N VAL A 229 17.55 20.83 10.33
CA VAL A 229 18.19 19.51 10.30
C VAL A 229 18.60 19.16 11.73
N VAL A 230 18.02 18.10 12.27
CA VAL A 230 18.26 17.66 13.64
C VAL A 230 19.08 16.37 13.62
N SER A 231 20.17 16.32 14.35
CA SER A 231 20.92 15.08 14.59
C SER A 231 20.15 14.21 15.59
N THR A 232 19.78 12.99 15.21
CA THR A 232 19.05 12.08 16.10
C THR A 232 19.91 11.53 17.23
N ALA A 233 21.23 11.45 17.01
CA ALA A 233 22.18 10.98 18.02
C ALA A 233 22.39 11.99 19.17
N THR A 234 22.32 13.30 18.87
CA THR A 234 22.55 14.36 19.88
C THR A 234 21.28 15.10 20.28
N GLY A 235 20.20 14.95 19.50
CA GLY A 235 18.97 15.72 19.69
C GLY A 235 19.13 17.23 19.44
N THR A 236 20.10 17.66 18.62
CA THR A 236 20.40 19.09 18.41
C THR A 236 20.17 19.49 16.96
N VAL A 237 19.74 20.75 16.75
CA VAL A 237 19.69 21.36 15.41
C VAL A 237 21.12 21.59 14.91
N THR A 238 21.47 20.97 13.79
CA THR A 238 22.80 21.05 13.17
C THR A 238 22.86 22.03 12.01
N ALA A 239 21.73 22.31 11.37
CA ALA A 239 21.63 23.26 10.27
C ALA A 239 20.21 23.83 10.15
N LEU A 240 20.12 25.03 9.56
CA LEU A 240 18.89 25.65 9.09
C LEU A 240 19.03 25.90 7.60
N VAL A 241 18.15 25.32 6.80
CA VAL A 241 18.15 25.43 5.34
C VAL A 241 17.01 26.34 4.91
N PRO A 242 17.28 27.53 4.35
CA PRO A 242 16.22 28.41 3.87
C PRO A 242 15.43 27.77 2.71
N VAL A 243 14.10 27.88 2.77
CA VAL A 243 13.14 27.37 1.77
C VAL A 243 12.14 28.46 1.38
N GLY A 244 10.97 28.10 0.89
CA GLY A 244 9.91 29.07 0.61
C GLY A 244 9.16 29.55 1.86
N VAL A 245 8.06 30.25 1.65
CA VAL A 245 7.23 30.83 2.71
C VAL A 245 6.31 29.77 3.28
N ALA A 246 6.19 29.73 4.62
CA ALA A 246 5.32 28.81 5.35
C ALA A 246 5.48 27.34 4.89
N PRO A 247 6.68 26.72 5.05
CA PRO A 247 6.87 25.33 4.71
C PRO A 247 6.04 24.43 5.66
N HIS A 248 5.29 23.48 5.09
CA HIS A 248 4.44 22.53 5.79
C HIS A 248 5.02 21.11 5.74
N GLY A 249 4.67 20.34 4.73
CA GLY A 249 5.14 18.96 4.58
C GLY A 249 6.61 18.87 4.16
N VAL A 250 7.29 17.88 4.68
CA VAL A 250 8.65 17.53 4.32
C VAL A 250 8.76 16.03 4.09
N ALA A 251 9.43 15.61 3.01
CA ALA A 251 9.69 14.21 2.71
C ALA A 251 11.07 14.03 2.12
N LEU A 252 11.68 12.85 2.35
CA LEU A 252 12.94 12.45 1.74
C LEU A 252 12.70 11.44 0.62
N SER A 253 13.53 11.55 -0.42
CA SER A 253 13.60 10.50 -1.43
C SER A 253 14.04 9.17 -0.79
N PRO A 254 13.60 8.01 -1.30
CA PRO A 254 13.93 6.71 -0.72
C PRO A 254 15.44 6.41 -0.64
N ASP A 255 16.24 7.00 -1.54
CA ASP A 255 17.70 6.92 -1.52
C ASP A 255 18.37 7.91 -0.54
N GLY A 256 17.57 8.78 0.11
CA GLY A 256 18.02 9.77 1.06
C GLY A 256 18.82 10.94 0.48
N THR A 257 18.84 11.11 -0.85
CA THR A 257 19.66 12.15 -1.51
C THR A 257 18.97 13.50 -1.58
N LEU A 258 17.62 13.53 -1.66
CA LEU A 258 16.83 14.74 -1.82
C LEU A 258 15.79 14.88 -0.70
N VAL A 259 15.57 16.12 -0.28
CA VAL A 259 14.48 16.52 0.62
C VAL A 259 13.56 17.46 -0.13
N TYR A 260 12.29 17.10 -0.22
CA TYR A 260 11.25 17.95 -0.82
C TYR A 260 10.42 18.59 0.29
N VAL A 261 10.14 19.87 0.13
CA VAL A 261 9.44 20.69 1.11
C VAL A 261 8.29 21.41 0.44
N ALA A 262 7.07 21.19 0.90
CA ALA A 262 5.89 21.89 0.44
C ALA A 262 5.86 23.30 1.05
N ASP A 263 6.11 24.32 0.25
CA ASP A 263 6.11 25.72 0.67
C ASP A 263 4.70 26.29 0.49
N TYR A 264 3.84 26.09 1.47
CA TYR A 264 2.42 26.43 1.45
C TYR A 264 2.14 27.87 1.02
N GLY A 265 2.89 28.83 1.58
CA GLY A 265 2.71 30.26 1.32
C GLY A 265 3.29 30.74 -0.01
N SER A 266 4.22 29.96 -0.62
CA SER A 266 4.86 30.30 -1.90
C SER A 266 4.24 29.61 -3.11
N ASN A 267 3.39 28.59 -2.91
CA ASN A 267 2.87 27.72 -3.96
C ASN A 267 4.00 27.01 -4.75
N THR A 268 5.03 26.59 -4.04
CA THR A 268 6.22 25.94 -4.60
C THR A 268 6.61 24.71 -3.78
N VAL A 269 7.52 23.92 -4.35
CA VAL A 269 8.25 22.88 -3.64
C VAL A 269 9.73 23.22 -3.68
N SER A 270 10.34 23.39 -2.51
CA SER A 270 11.79 23.53 -2.39
C SER A 270 12.46 22.16 -2.40
N VAL A 271 13.52 22.00 -3.18
CA VAL A 271 14.33 20.78 -3.26
C VAL A 271 15.68 21.02 -2.61
N ILE A 272 16.00 20.24 -1.56
CA ILE A 272 17.25 20.35 -0.80
C ILE A 272 18.11 19.12 -1.10
N SER A 273 19.39 19.29 -1.33
CA SER A 273 20.37 18.21 -1.34
C SER A 273 20.67 17.79 0.11
N ALA A 274 20.37 16.56 0.48
CA ALA A 274 20.64 16.05 1.83
C ALA A 274 22.15 15.94 2.13
N ALA A 275 22.97 15.73 1.09
CA ALA A 275 24.42 15.63 1.22
C ALA A 275 25.09 16.98 1.55
N THR A 276 24.65 18.06 0.91
CA THR A 276 25.24 19.40 1.11
C THR A 276 24.46 20.27 2.09
N GLY A 277 23.21 19.92 2.40
CA GLY A 277 22.32 20.74 3.21
C GLY A 277 21.95 22.08 2.53
N THR A 278 21.97 22.13 1.20
CA THR A 278 21.68 23.35 0.44
C THR A 278 20.42 23.17 -0.40
N ARG A 279 19.60 24.24 -0.49
CA ARG A 279 18.50 24.29 -1.43
C ARG A 279 19.03 24.44 -2.85
N GLY A 280 18.57 23.55 -3.73
CA GLY A 280 18.81 23.60 -5.17
C GLY A 280 17.61 24.20 -5.92
N ALA A 281 16.85 23.35 -6.60
CA ALA A 281 15.69 23.76 -7.40
C ALA A 281 14.50 24.21 -6.52
N THR A 282 13.64 25.03 -7.15
CA THR A 282 12.29 25.33 -6.68
C THR A 282 11.33 24.94 -7.80
N VAL A 283 10.37 24.09 -7.50
CA VAL A 283 9.40 23.57 -8.47
C VAL A 283 8.04 24.22 -8.23
N PRO A 284 7.36 24.77 -9.25
CA PRO A 284 6.01 25.26 -9.09
C PRO A 284 5.05 24.14 -8.67
N ALA A 285 4.10 24.44 -7.79
CA ALA A 285 3.03 23.54 -7.39
C ALA A 285 1.67 24.22 -7.60
N GLY A 286 0.58 23.55 -7.23
CA GLY A 286 -0.73 24.17 -7.11
C GLY A 286 -0.80 25.13 -5.92
N SER A 287 -1.98 25.67 -5.64
CA SER A 287 -2.17 26.63 -4.55
C SER A 287 -2.23 25.90 -3.19
N GLY A 288 -1.42 26.38 -2.25
CA GLY A 288 -1.34 25.83 -0.89
C GLY A 288 -0.80 24.39 -0.86
N PRO A 289 0.45 24.11 -1.31
CA PRO A 289 1.04 22.80 -1.19
C PRO A 289 1.20 22.43 0.29
N GLU A 290 0.64 21.26 0.68
CA GLU A 290 0.51 20.87 2.10
C GLU A 290 1.43 19.70 2.47
N ALA A 291 1.34 18.58 1.77
CA ALA A 291 2.10 17.38 2.06
C ALA A 291 2.83 16.87 0.82
N VAL A 292 3.92 16.13 1.05
CA VAL A 292 4.74 15.53 -0.01
C VAL A 292 4.96 14.05 0.30
N ALA A 293 4.88 13.20 -0.73
CA ALA A 293 5.26 11.80 -0.65
C ALA A 293 5.99 11.37 -1.93
N PHE A 294 6.96 10.47 -1.80
CA PHE A 294 7.68 9.87 -2.94
C PHE A 294 7.10 8.50 -3.27
N ASN A 295 7.13 8.11 -4.54
CA ASN A 295 6.97 6.72 -4.89
C ASN A 295 8.19 5.89 -4.45
N ALA A 296 8.04 4.57 -4.39
CA ALA A 296 9.06 3.66 -3.86
C ALA A 296 10.41 3.74 -4.60
N SER A 297 10.39 4.04 -5.91
CA SER A 297 11.62 4.19 -6.71
C SER A 297 12.28 5.58 -6.55
N GLY A 298 11.62 6.53 -5.90
CA GLY A 298 12.06 7.91 -5.82
C GLY A 298 12.00 8.69 -7.13
N SER A 299 11.46 8.10 -8.21
CA SER A 299 11.40 8.74 -9.53
C SER A 299 10.34 9.84 -9.64
N ARG A 300 9.35 9.83 -8.75
CA ARG A 300 8.27 10.83 -8.68
C ARG A 300 7.99 11.23 -7.24
N ALA A 301 7.70 12.52 -7.06
CA ALA A 301 7.14 13.09 -5.84
C ALA A 301 5.73 13.61 -6.10
N TYR A 302 4.83 13.40 -5.16
CA TYR A 302 3.43 13.80 -5.23
C TYR A 302 3.17 14.80 -4.11
N VAL A 303 2.55 15.92 -4.47
CA VAL A 303 2.34 17.07 -3.58
C VAL A 303 0.88 17.45 -3.58
N THR A 304 0.22 17.37 -2.44
CA THR A 304 -1.16 17.84 -2.27
C THR A 304 -1.21 19.36 -2.30
N ASN A 305 -2.20 19.93 -2.97
CA ASN A 305 -2.42 21.37 -3.09
C ASN A 305 -3.80 21.70 -2.54
N THR A 306 -3.87 22.06 -1.28
CA THR A 306 -5.11 22.19 -0.49
C THR A 306 -6.09 23.19 -1.08
N ASN A 307 -5.61 24.31 -1.63
CA ASN A 307 -6.46 25.38 -2.12
C ASN A 307 -6.80 25.27 -3.61
N SER A 308 -6.33 24.24 -4.32
CA SER A 308 -6.62 24.01 -5.75
C SER A 308 -7.17 22.62 -6.06
N ASP A 309 -7.45 21.81 -5.02
CA ASP A 309 -8.08 20.49 -5.14
C ASP A 309 -7.32 19.54 -6.08
N THR A 310 -5.97 19.60 -6.03
CA THR A 310 -5.11 18.85 -6.93
C THR A 310 -3.93 18.22 -6.20
N VAL A 311 -3.32 17.24 -6.86
CA VAL A 311 -1.99 16.71 -6.54
C VAL A 311 -1.05 17.04 -7.70
N THR A 312 0.05 17.74 -7.42
CA THR A 312 1.13 17.96 -8.38
C THR A 312 2.07 16.78 -8.37
N VAL A 313 2.35 16.19 -9.53
CA VAL A 313 3.32 15.11 -9.70
C VAL A 313 4.62 15.68 -10.28
N ILE A 314 5.74 15.48 -9.59
CA ILE A 314 7.05 16.01 -9.98
C ILE A 314 7.95 14.84 -10.40
N ALA A 315 8.52 14.91 -11.60
CA ALA A 315 9.59 14.01 -12.04
C ALA A 315 10.90 14.41 -11.35
N THR A 316 11.40 13.57 -10.45
CA THR A 316 12.54 13.92 -9.58
C THR A 316 13.86 14.07 -10.34
N ALA A 317 14.05 13.28 -11.40
CA ALA A 317 15.27 13.34 -12.24
C ALA A 317 15.46 14.69 -12.96
N THR A 318 14.35 15.37 -13.31
CA THR A 318 14.38 16.67 -14.01
C THR A 318 14.00 17.84 -13.11
N GLY A 319 13.38 17.57 -11.95
CA GLY A 319 12.83 18.61 -11.08
C GLY A 319 11.69 19.40 -11.73
N THR A 320 10.91 18.78 -12.61
CA THR A 320 9.81 19.43 -13.33
C THR A 320 8.46 18.76 -13.05
N VAL A 321 7.36 19.51 -13.16
CA VAL A 321 6.00 18.97 -13.07
C VAL A 321 5.76 18.03 -14.25
N ALA A 322 5.43 16.77 -13.96
CA ALA A 322 5.10 15.74 -14.94
C ALA A 322 3.59 15.74 -15.25
N SER A 323 2.76 15.86 -14.22
CA SER A 323 1.29 15.86 -14.34
C SER A 323 0.65 16.58 -13.15
N THR A 324 -0.65 16.82 -13.25
CA THR A 324 -1.50 17.33 -12.16
C THR A 324 -2.77 16.49 -12.13
N VAL A 325 -3.07 15.93 -10.97
CA VAL A 325 -4.23 15.05 -10.74
C VAL A 325 -5.29 15.81 -9.96
N THR A 326 -6.53 15.85 -10.45
CA THR A 326 -7.67 16.39 -9.70
C THR A 326 -8.14 15.34 -8.68
N VAL A 327 -8.27 15.76 -7.41
CA VAL A 327 -8.70 14.92 -6.28
C VAL A 327 -9.95 15.50 -5.62
N GLY A 328 -10.29 15.12 -4.41
CA GLY A 328 -11.36 15.74 -3.63
C GLY A 328 -10.99 17.15 -3.17
N SER A 329 -11.91 17.82 -2.44
CA SER A 329 -11.66 19.19 -2.02
C SER A 329 -10.77 19.27 -0.77
N HIS A 330 -9.89 20.25 -0.75
CA HIS A 330 -8.93 20.52 0.30
C HIS A 330 -8.06 19.29 0.64
N PRO A 331 -7.31 18.72 -0.34
CA PRO A 331 -6.40 17.61 -0.07
C PRO A 331 -5.33 18.03 0.92
N ALA A 332 -5.12 17.21 1.96
CA ALA A 332 -4.18 17.44 3.05
C ALA A 332 -3.06 16.38 3.03
N GLY A 333 -3.19 15.32 3.81
CA GLY A 333 -2.20 14.25 3.90
C GLY A 333 -2.15 13.37 2.65
N ILE A 334 -0.97 12.80 2.40
CA ILE A 334 -0.73 11.90 1.27
C ILE A 334 0.20 10.76 1.69
N ALA A 335 -0.12 9.53 1.27
CA ALA A 335 0.74 8.38 1.51
C ALA A 335 0.72 7.41 0.32
N PHE A 336 1.86 6.79 0.04
CA PHE A 336 1.98 5.72 -0.93
C PHE A 336 1.72 4.36 -0.28
N ALA A 337 0.92 3.52 -0.95
CA ALA A 337 0.99 2.10 -0.70
C ALA A 337 2.34 1.58 -1.23
N PRO A 338 3.07 0.78 -0.46
CA PRO A 338 4.22 0.08 -1.03
C PRO A 338 3.73 -0.71 -2.25
N PRO A 339 4.55 -0.82 -3.30
CA PRO A 339 4.17 -1.62 -4.46
C PRO A 339 3.83 -3.04 -4.00
N ALA A 340 2.79 -3.63 -4.58
CA ALA A 340 2.37 -4.99 -4.26
C ALA A 340 3.47 -5.99 -4.65
N ALA A 341 3.64 -7.02 -3.86
CA ALA A 341 4.34 -8.22 -4.30
C ALA A 341 3.40 -9.04 -5.20
N ASP A 342 3.96 -9.84 -6.09
CA ASP A 342 3.24 -10.77 -6.95
C ASP A 342 3.97 -12.12 -6.94
N LEU A 343 3.41 -13.10 -6.24
CA LEU A 343 3.98 -14.42 -6.10
C LEU A 343 3.45 -15.35 -7.19
N GLY A 344 4.19 -15.53 -8.26
CA GLY A 344 3.91 -16.58 -9.23
C GLY A 344 4.22 -17.97 -8.69
N VAL A 345 3.26 -18.88 -8.82
CA VAL A 345 3.36 -20.28 -8.41
C VAL A 345 3.35 -21.17 -9.63
N THR A 346 4.40 -21.99 -9.82
CA THR A 346 4.42 -23.02 -10.85
C THR A 346 4.76 -24.37 -10.24
N LEU A 347 4.21 -25.45 -10.81
CA LEU A 347 4.39 -26.81 -10.33
C LEU A 347 4.79 -27.69 -11.52
N THR A 348 5.84 -28.48 -11.37
CA THR A 348 6.20 -29.55 -12.31
C THR A 348 6.14 -30.89 -11.61
N ALA A 349 5.90 -31.96 -12.37
CA ALA A 349 5.81 -33.31 -11.85
C ALA A 349 6.56 -34.28 -12.78
N THR A 350 7.31 -35.21 -12.17
CA THR A 350 8.04 -36.26 -12.90
C THR A 350 7.76 -37.59 -12.23
N GLY A 351 7.29 -38.55 -13.03
CA GLY A 351 7.13 -39.94 -12.57
C GLY A 351 8.48 -40.65 -12.48
N VAL A 352 8.76 -41.26 -11.34
CA VAL A 352 9.95 -42.10 -11.12
C VAL A 352 9.49 -43.53 -10.95
N PRO A 353 9.73 -44.39 -11.97
CA PRO A 353 9.35 -45.79 -11.91
C PRO A 353 10.12 -46.57 -10.83
N GLY A 354 9.44 -47.56 -10.22
CA GLY A 354 10.05 -48.47 -9.26
C GLY A 354 9.23 -49.74 -9.12
N LEU A 355 9.91 -50.90 -9.02
CA LEU A 355 9.26 -52.23 -9.09
C LEU A 355 8.20 -52.44 -7.98
N LEU A 356 8.44 -51.90 -6.79
CA LEU A 356 7.50 -51.91 -5.61
C LEU A 356 7.28 -50.51 -5.05
N ASN A 357 8.17 -49.56 -5.31
CA ASN A 357 8.21 -48.25 -4.69
C ASN A 357 8.42 -47.16 -5.78
N GLY A 358 7.45 -47.00 -6.68
CA GLY A 358 7.39 -45.85 -7.57
C GLY A 358 7.10 -44.59 -6.78
N ARG A 359 7.44 -43.43 -7.35
CA ARG A 359 7.09 -42.13 -6.76
C ARG A 359 6.84 -41.07 -7.84
N ILE A 360 6.19 -40.03 -7.48
CA ILE A 360 6.07 -38.82 -8.29
C ILE A 360 6.86 -37.71 -7.57
N ASP A 361 7.87 -37.18 -8.25
CA ASP A 361 8.66 -36.06 -7.75
C ASP A 361 8.06 -34.74 -8.27
N TYR A 362 7.72 -33.84 -7.37
CA TYR A 362 7.18 -32.53 -7.65
C TYR A 362 8.22 -31.46 -7.36
N THR A 363 8.34 -30.48 -8.26
CA THR A 363 9.10 -29.27 -8.05
C THR A 363 8.16 -28.08 -8.11
N LEU A 364 8.05 -27.38 -7.00
CA LEU A 364 7.34 -26.13 -6.84
C LEU A 364 8.32 -24.98 -7.08
N THR A 365 8.07 -24.14 -8.07
CA THR A 365 8.83 -22.91 -8.30
C THR A 365 7.98 -21.72 -7.89
N LEU A 366 8.56 -20.87 -7.07
CA LEU A 366 7.98 -19.65 -6.55
C LEU A 366 8.78 -18.48 -7.13
N THR A 367 8.13 -17.59 -7.83
CA THR A 367 8.76 -16.44 -8.50
C THR A 367 8.10 -15.17 -7.97
N ASP A 368 8.89 -14.21 -7.56
CA ASP A 368 8.39 -12.86 -7.27
C ASP A 368 8.33 -12.10 -8.61
N ASN A 369 7.14 -11.96 -9.18
CA ASN A 369 6.89 -11.20 -10.40
C ASN A 369 6.57 -9.73 -10.12
N GLY A 370 6.39 -9.39 -8.85
CA GLY A 370 6.02 -8.04 -8.43
C GLY A 370 7.18 -7.06 -8.46
N PRO A 371 6.89 -5.78 -8.44
CA PRO A 371 7.91 -4.74 -8.34
C PRO A 371 8.52 -4.67 -6.93
N SER A 372 7.84 -5.20 -5.91
CA SER A 372 8.34 -5.23 -4.53
C SER A 372 8.87 -6.60 -4.15
N PRO A 373 9.99 -6.65 -3.41
CA PRO A 373 10.49 -7.91 -2.90
C PRO A 373 9.52 -8.51 -1.88
N LEU A 374 9.30 -9.82 -1.99
CA LEU A 374 8.64 -10.60 -0.94
C LEU A 374 9.53 -10.67 0.30
N THR A 375 8.97 -10.45 1.47
CA THR A 375 9.64 -10.70 2.75
C THR A 375 9.40 -12.11 3.24
N SER A 376 8.22 -12.69 2.91
CA SER A 376 7.89 -14.08 3.18
C SER A 376 6.73 -14.55 2.29
N ALA A 377 6.66 -15.86 2.04
CA ALA A 377 5.49 -16.49 1.43
C ALA A 377 5.25 -17.89 1.98
N THR A 378 3.98 -18.30 1.99
CA THR A 378 3.56 -19.66 2.32
C THR A 378 2.71 -20.20 1.18
N VAL A 379 3.08 -21.33 0.64
CA VAL A 379 2.36 -22.07 -0.41
C VAL A 379 1.96 -23.44 0.12
N THR A 380 0.70 -23.80 -0.09
CA THR A 380 0.21 -25.15 0.23
C THR A 380 0.00 -25.93 -1.07
N ALA A 381 0.43 -27.19 -1.10
CA ALA A 381 0.10 -28.14 -2.14
C ALA A 381 -0.87 -29.18 -1.59
N ASP A 382 -2.10 -29.17 -2.09
CA ASP A 382 -3.12 -30.14 -1.72
C ASP A 382 -2.89 -31.44 -2.52
N LEU A 383 -2.74 -32.54 -1.82
CA LEU A 383 -2.53 -33.88 -2.35
C LEU A 383 -3.87 -34.65 -2.39
N PRO A 384 -3.98 -35.75 -3.13
CA PRO A 384 -5.12 -36.65 -2.98
C PRO A 384 -5.35 -37.07 -1.52
N PRO A 385 -6.62 -37.28 -1.10
CA PRO A 385 -6.93 -37.75 0.26
C PRO A 385 -6.13 -39.03 0.60
N SER A 386 -5.58 -39.11 1.77
CA SER A 386 -4.71 -40.19 2.25
C SER A 386 -3.29 -40.24 1.66
N ALA A 387 -2.93 -39.45 0.66
CA ALA A 387 -1.57 -39.37 0.18
C ALA A 387 -0.66 -38.69 1.19
N THR A 388 0.55 -39.22 1.34
CA THR A 388 1.60 -38.63 2.15
C THR A 388 2.76 -38.24 1.24
N ALA A 389 3.43 -37.15 1.57
CA ALA A 389 4.62 -36.72 0.85
C ALA A 389 5.84 -36.75 1.77
N THR A 390 7.03 -36.79 1.15
CA THR A 390 8.30 -36.56 1.82
C THR A 390 8.96 -35.33 1.25
N SER A 391 9.53 -34.49 2.09
CA SER A 391 10.26 -33.28 1.71
C SER A 391 11.34 -32.97 2.74
N GLY A 392 12.50 -32.50 2.28
CA GLY A 392 13.55 -31.95 3.14
C GLY A 392 13.41 -30.45 3.40
N ALA A 393 12.49 -29.77 2.70
CA ALA A 393 12.39 -28.32 2.69
C ALA A 393 10.98 -27.77 3.05
N CYS A 394 9.97 -28.66 3.10
CA CYS A 394 8.58 -28.30 3.37
C CYS A 394 8.01 -29.17 4.48
N ALA A 395 7.07 -28.65 5.25
CA ALA A 395 6.30 -29.44 6.21
C ALA A 395 5.29 -30.32 5.47
N THR A 396 5.17 -31.60 5.86
CA THR A 396 4.29 -32.58 5.23
C THR A 396 3.26 -33.10 6.20
N ALA A 397 2.03 -33.20 5.74
CA ALA A 397 0.91 -33.81 6.46
C ALA A 397 0.12 -34.71 5.47
N VAL A 398 -0.78 -35.56 5.98
CA VAL A 398 -1.67 -36.32 5.15
C VAL A 398 -2.54 -35.38 4.30
N GLY A 399 -2.52 -35.57 2.99
CA GLY A 399 -3.29 -34.73 2.05
C GLY A 399 -2.69 -33.32 1.79
N ARG A 400 -1.58 -32.94 2.40
CA ARG A 400 -1.03 -31.58 2.23
C ARG A 400 0.47 -31.45 2.44
N VAL A 401 1.08 -30.61 1.63
CA VAL A 401 2.47 -30.10 1.83
C VAL A 401 2.39 -28.59 2.02
N THR A 402 3.12 -28.06 2.99
CA THR A 402 3.23 -26.61 3.24
C THR A 402 4.68 -26.18 3.12
N CYS A 403 4.94 -25.28 2.18
CA CYS A 403 6.25 -24.71 1.91
C CYS A 403 6.30 -23.25 2.32
N THR A 404 7.25 -22.89 3.15
CA THR A 404 7.53 -21.51 3.51
C THR A 404 8.79 -21.01 2.80
N VAL A 405 8.78 -19.75 2.40
CA VAL A 405 9.92 -19.06 1.78
C VAL A 405 10.17 -17.79 2.56
N GLY A 406 11.41 -17.47 2.82
CA GLY A 406 11.83 -16.18 3.34
C GLY A 406 11.81 -15.10 2.27
N ALA A 407 12.65 -14.09 2.45
CA ALA A 407 12.74 -12.98 1.49
C ALA A 407 13.13 -13.45 0.08
N LEU A 408 12.45 -12.90 -0.92
CA LEU A 408 12.71 -13.14 -2.32
C LEU A 408 12.73 -11.78 -3.02
N ALA A 409 13.82 -11.47 -3.71
CA ALA A 409 13.92 -10.20 -4.44
C ALA A 409 12.97 -10.17 -5.64
N ALA A 410 12.51 -9.01 -6.04
CA ALA A 410 11.72 -8.81 -7.25
C ALA A 410 12.41 -9.44 -8.48
N GLY A 411 11.67 -10.21 -9.23
CA GLY A 411 12.18 -11.01 -10.37
C GLY A 411 12.95 -12.28 -10.00
N ALA A 412 13.20 -12.54 -8.71
CA ALA A 412 13.91 -13.75 -8.29
C ALA A 412 12.96 -14.96 -8.15
N SER A 413 13.53 -16.15 -8.27
CA SER A 413 12.79 -17.40 -8.10
C SER A 413 13.50 -18.33 -7.11
N THR A 414 12.72 -19.16 -6.43
CA THR A 414 13.20 -20.24 -5.57
C THR A 414 12.40 -21.49 -5.80
N THR A 415 13.01 -22.65 -5.53
CA THR A 415 12.34 -23.93 -5.71
C THR A 415 12.20 -24.70 -4.39
N ARG A 416 11.15 -25.51 -4.30
CA ARG A 416 10.92 -26.48 -3.23
C ARG A 416 10.52 -27.80 -3.86
N ALA A 417 11.09 -28.90 -3.38
CA ALA A 417 10.82 -30.23 -3.88
C ALA A 417 10.13 -31.09 -2.81
N PHE A 418 9.22 -31.94 -3.28
CA PHE A 418 8.61 -32.98 -2.46
C PHE A 418 8.27 -34.20 -3.33
N SER A 419 8.22 -35.37 -2.74
CA SER A 419 7.92 -36.62 -3.43
C SER A 419 6.72 -37.30 -2.81
N VAL A 420 5.85 -37.85 -3.66
CA VAL A 420 4.69 -38.64 -3.25
C VAL A 420 4.93 -40.09 -3.66
N PRO A 421 5.02 -41.03 -2.70
CA PRO A 421 5.18 -42.46 -3.02
C PRO A 421 3.90 -43.02 -3.64
N VAL A 422 4.05 -43.85 -4.65
CA VAL A 422 2.94 -44.57 -5.31
C VAL A 422 3.15 -46.08 -5.16
N GLY A 423 2.24 -46.72 -4.46
CA GLY A 423 2.28 -48.15 -4.21
C GLY A 423 1.52 -48.97 -5.26
N PRO A 424 1.58 -50.32 -5.18
CA PRO A 424 0.91 -51.19 -6.13
C PRO A 424 -0.62 -51.16 -6.11
N LEU A 425 -1.22 -50.54 -5.09
CA LEU A 425 -2.68 -50.38 -4.97
C LEU A 425 -3.22 -49.05 -5.53
N THR A 426 -2.36 -48.21 -6.08
CA THR A 426 -2.74 -46.87 -6.61
C THR A 426 -2.94 -46.85 -8.11
N LEU A 427 -3.22 -48.01 -8.69
CA LEU A 427 -3.34 -48.20 -10.15
C LEU A 427 -4.58 -47.55 -10.74
N GLY A 428 -4.38 -46.84 -11.86
CA GLY A 428 -5.47 -46.32 -12.70
C GLY A 428 -6.12 -45.00 -12.19
N LEU A 429 -5.71 -44.44 -11.04
CA LEU A 429 -6.26 -43.21 -10.53
C LEU A 429 -5.39 -41.98 -10.91
N PRO A 430 -6.01 -40.88 -11.32
CA PRO A 430 -5.29 -39.65 -11.51
C PRO A 430 -4.84 -39.05 -10.15
N TYR A 431 -3.55 -38.75 -10.03
CA TYR A 431 -2.98 -38.01 -8.91
C TYR A 431 -2.90 -36.55 -9.31
N THR A 432 -3.86 -35.77 -8.89
CA THR A 432 -3.82 -34.31 -9.08
C THR A 432 -3.30 -33.64 -7.81
N VAL A 433 -2.26 -32.85 -7.98
CA VAL A 433 -1.71 -31.96 -6.94
C VAL A 433 -1.93 -30.54 -7.38
N THR A 434 -2.53 -29.74 -6.47
CA THR A 434 -2.76 -28.32 -6.69
C THR A 434 -1.99 -27.53 -5.65
N ALA A 435 -1.01 -26.75 -6.10
CA ALA A 435 -0.28 -25.80 -5.28
C ALA A 435 -0.99 -24.44 -5.37
N LYS A 436 -1.15 -23.76 -4.22
CA LYS A 436 -1.76 -22.43 -4.14
C LYS A 436 -1.08 -21.60 -3.06
N ARG A 437 -1.01 -20.28 -3.28
CA ARG A 437 -0.58 -19.34 -2.26
C ARG A 437 -1.55 -19.40 -1.07
N ALA A 438 -1.00 -19.49 0.14
CA ALA A 438 -1.75 -19.40 1.38
C ALA A 438 -1.59 -18.03 2.04
N ALA A 439 -0.38 -17.45 1.93
CA ALA A 439 -0.06 -16.12 2.43
C ALA A 439 1.19 -15.57 1.74
N SER A 440 1.33 -14.26 1.68
CA SER A 440 2.55 -13.55 1.29
C SER A 440 2.64 -12.20 2.03
N ALA A 441 3.85 -11.70 2.21
CA ALA A 441 4.12 -10.37 2.71
C ALA A 441 5.22 -9.72 1.83
N PRO A 442 4.99 -8.52 1.25
CA PRO A 442 3.71 -7.83 1.17
C PRO A 442 2.60 -8.67 0.58
N ALA A 443 1.34 -8.23 0.77
CA ALA A 443 0.19 -8.93 0.20
C ALA A 443 0.28 -8.97 -1.33
N ASP A 444 0.01 -10.14 -1.89
CA ASP A 444 -0.09 -10.31 -3.34
C ASP A 444 -1.49 -9.90 -3.81
N THR A 445 -1.53 -9.03 -4.80
CA THR A 445 -2.77 -8.47 -5.34
C THR A 445 -3.20 -9.09 -6.66
N ASP A 446 -2.34 -9.95 -7.28
CA ASP A 446 -2.68 -10.69 -8.50
C ASP A 446 -2.94 -12.17 -8.22
N PRO A 447 -4.21 -12.60 -8.04
CA PRO A 447 -4.52 -14.00 -7.75
C PRO A 447 -4.42 -14.93 -8.98
N VAL A 448 -4.16 -14.40 -10.18
CA VAL A 448 -4.21 -15.18 -11.43
C VAL A 448 -3.10 -16.22 -11.50
N ASN A 449 -1.92 -15.91 -10.98
CA ASN A 449 -0.75 -16.78 -11.01
C ASN A 449 -0.46 -17.51 -9.68
N ASP A 450 -1.35 -17.37 -8.70
CA ASP A 450 -1.25 -17.93 -7.36
C ASP A 450 -1.43 -19.44 -7.26
N THR A 451 -1.84 -20.07 -8.34
CA THR A 451 -2.25 -21.48 -8.34
C THR A 451 -1.66 -22.24 -9.53
N ALA A 452 -1.12 -23.41 -9.26
CA ALA A 452 -0.65 -24.34 -10.27
C ALA A 452 -1.10 -25.78 -9.97
N SER A 453 -1.49 -26.53 -10.99
CA SER A 453 -1.90 -27.92 -10.84
C SER A 453 -1.16 -28.83 -11.80
N ARG A 454 -0.89 -30.07 -11.38
CA ARG A 454 -0.35 -31.14 -12.21
C ARG A 454 -1.06 -32.45 -11.92
N THR A 455 -1.36 -33.17 -12.98
CA THR A 455 -2.01 -34.49 -12.88
C THR A 455 -1.07 -35.56 -13.41
N CYS A 456 -0.82 -36.59 -12.61
CA CYS A 456 -0.08 -37.76 -13.02
C CYS A 456 -0.98 -38.99 -13.03
N THR A 457 -0.93 -39.80 -14.05
CA THR A 457 -1.65 -41.09 -14.13
C THR A 457 -0.67 -42.20 -13.83
N VAL A 458 -1.00 -43.02 -12.83
CA VAL A 458 -0.22 -44.20 -12.45
C VAL A 458 -0.91 -45.40 -13.07
N VAL A 459 -0.37 -45.90 -14.19
CA VAL A 459 -0.89 -47.12 -14.87
C VAL A 459 -0.36 -48.34 -14.14
N THR A 460 0.93 -48.34 -13.80
CA THR A 460 1.58 -49.28 -12.88
C THR A 460 2.68 -48.54 -12.14
N SER A 461 3.27 -49.13 -11.09
CA SER A 461 4.44 -48.56 -10.43
C SER A 461 5.65 -48.38 -11.37
N LEU A 462 5.62 -48.99 -12.54
CA LEU A 462 6.63 -48.90 -13.60
C LEU A 462 6.25 -47.90 -14.70
N VAL A 463 4.98 -47.46 -14.77
CA VAL A 463 4.49 -46.56 -15.81
C VAL A 463 3.72 -45.43 -15.14
N ILE A 464 4.36 -44.30 -15.01
CA ILE A 464 3.80 -43.05 -14.42
C ILE A 464 3.95 -41.95 -15.47
N THR A 465 2.82 -41.38 -15.90
CA THR A 465 2.81 -40.26 -16.88
C THR A 465 2.23 -39.02 -16.24
N CYS A 466 2.92 -37.89 -16.34
CA CYS A 466 2.50 -36.59 -15.79
C CYS A 466 2.21 -35.58 -16.93
N ARG A 467 1.15 -34.78 -16.75
CA ARG A 467 0.74 -33.72 -17.68
C ARG A 467 0.46 -32.42 -16.92
#